data_464dd058709b149f4a43bc772690f550
#
_entry.id   464dd058709b149f4a43bc772690f550
#
_cell.length_a   1.000
_cell.length_b   1.000
_cell.length_c   1.000
_cell.angle_alpha   90.00
_cell.angle_beta   90.00
_cell.angle_gamma   90.00
#
_symmetry.space_group_name_H-M   'P 1'
#
loop_
_entity.id
_entity.type
_entity.pdbx_description
1 polymer ?
#
loop_
_entity_poly.entity_id
_entity_poly.type
_entity_poly.pdbx_seq_one_letter_code
_entity_poly.pdbx_strand_id
1 'polypeptide(L)'
;MTDSTGQAGTAGLGSGTGTTRAVRIEKHGPPEVFVEREIPLPEPGPGEVAIRVEAAGINFADLLMRAGLYDTVPPRPYSPGFEIAGIVSAVGVGAIRGDGEPWREGDPCVALLRHGGYARDVVLPTRNVFNRPAGLSAVEAAAAPVVFLTAHVCLLESARVRAGETALVLGAGGGVGTAAVQLAVAHGLHVIGTAGTERKRAFVVDELGAEACFDSRGDWEPDVLVLVGERGIDVALDSVGGAATASCQRLLAPLGRIVFYGFSEAMPGNSRNWLRAARAWLNTPRFHPLSLIQPGIGVSGVHLLHLHEQEEILRAHLEQILTSVMNGELRAVVDRTFPLTRAGAVEAHQYIHERRNLGKVVLEA
;
A
#
# COMPACT_ATOMS: atom_id res chain seq x y z
N MET A 1 -18.47 -22.47 20.80
CA MET A 1 -17.75 -23.75 20.59
C MET A 1 -18.25 -24.37 19.32
N THR A 2 -17.55 -24.12 18.22
CA THR A 2 -17.42 -25.01 17.06
C THR A 2 -16.27 -24.44 16.25
N ASP A 3 -15.20 -25.16 16.30
CA ASP A 3 -13.92 -24.96 15.64
C ASP A 3 -14.13 -25.16 14.13
N SER A 4 -13.94 -24.11 13.33
CA SER A 4 -13.82 -24.23 11.87
C SER A 4 -12.49 -23.61 11.44
N THR A 5 -11.41 -24.31 11.77
CA THR A 5 -10.12 -24.13 11.14
C THR A 5 -10.23 -24.54 9.67
N GLY A 6 -10.54 -23.59 8.81
CA GLY A 6 -10.37 -23.71 7.38
C GLY A 6 -8.89 -23.93 7.09
N GLN A 7 -8.49 -25.16 6.84
CA GLN A 7 -7.20 -25.50 6.27
C GLN A 7 -7.04 -24.74 4.94
N ALA A 8 -6.17 -23.73 4.94
CA ALA A 8 -5.62 -23.21 3.71
C ALA A 8 -4.88 -24.37 3.02
N GLY A 9 -5.45 -24.83 1.90
CA GLY A 9 -4.88 -25.90 1.11
C GLY A 9 -3.43 -25.55 0.76
N THR A 10 -2.52 -26.38 1.25
CA THR A 10 -1.20 -26.52 0.64
C THR A 10 -1.46 -27.03 -0.77
N ALA A 11 -1.38 -26.13 -1.76
CA ALA A 11 -1.37 -26.54 -3.16
C ALA A 11 -0.31 -27.60 -3.31
N GLY A 12 -0.73 -28.78 -3.75
CA GLY A 12 0.15 -29.92 -3.98
C GLY A 12 1.27 -29.47 -4.91
N LEU A 13 2.51 -29.78 -4.53
CA LEU A 13 3.69 -29.64 -5.38
C LEU A 13 3.48 -30.53 -6.61
N GLY A 14 2.84 -29.99 -7.64
CA GLY A 14 2.87 -30.54 -8.97
C GLY A 14 4.33 -30.63 -9.41
N SER A 15 4.68 -31.68 -10.13
CA SER A 15 6.01 -31.93 -10.68
C SER A 15 6.36 -30.93 -11.79
N GLY A 16 6.43 -29.65 -11.45
CA GLY A 16 6.88 -28.59 -12.35
C GLY A 16 8.38 -28.71 -12.60
N THR A 17 8.77 -28.67 -13.85
CA THR A 17 10.16 -28.86 -14.32
C THR A 17 10.98 -27.57 -14.31
N GLY A 18 10.42 -26.43 -13.88
CA GLY A 18 11.05 -25.12 -13.91
C GLY A 18 11.49 -24.62 -12.53
N THR A 19 12.45 -23.68 -12.53
CA THR A 19 12.83 -22.90 -11.37
C THR A 19 12.77 -21.41 -11.70
N THR A 20 12.58 -20.59 -10.68
CA THR A 20 12.66 -19.13 -10.78
C THR A 20 13.55 -18.57 -9.69
N ARG A 21 14.12 -17.39 -9.92
CA ARG A 21 14.88 -16.64 -8.91
C ARG A 21 13.95 -15.79 -8.08
N ALA A 22 14.12 -15.84 -6.77
CA ALA A 22 13.35 -15.04 -5.83
C ALA A 22 14.22 -14.48 -4.71
N VAL A 23 13.91 -13.24 -4.31
CA VAL A 23 14.46 -12.62 -3.09
C VAL A 23 13.61 -13.06 -1.91
N ARG A 24 14.24 -13.70 -0.92
CA ARG A 24 13.54 -14.38 0.17
C ARG A 24 13.97 -13.91 1.55
N ILE A 25 13.10 -14.14 2.52
CA ILE A 25 13.31 -13.93 3.94
C ILE A 25 13.38 -15.31 4.62
N GLU A 26 14.58 -15.70 5.06
CA GLU A 26 14.79 -16.94 5.83
C GLU A 26 14.76 -16.67 7.34
N LYS A 27 15.08 -15.44 7.74
CA LYS A 27 14.99 -14.94 9.12
C LYS A 27 14.54 -13.48 9.12
N HIS A 28 13.80 -13.08 10.14
CA HIS A 28 13.42 -11.68 10.29
C HIS A 28 14.61 -10.83 10.74
N GLY A 29 14.67 -9.58 10.29
CA GLY A 29 15.77 -8.68 10.68
C GLY A 29 15.91 -7.44 9.78
N PRO A 30 17.09 -6.81 9.79
CA PRO A 30 17.40 -5.67 8.94
C PRO A 30 17.46 -6.07 7.44
N PRO A 31 17.57 -5.12 6.50
CA PRO A 31 17.50 -5.41 5.05
C PRO A 31 18.50 -6.47 4.56
N GLU A 32 19.65 -6.60 5.19
CA GLU A 32 20.71 -7.53 4.85
C GLU A 32 20.32 -9.01 5.01
N VAL A 33 19.19 -9.29 5.71
CA VAL A 33 18.65 -10.67 5.85
C VAL A 33 18.09 -11.25 4.56
N PHE A 34 17.86 -10.42 3.54
CA PHE A 34 17.45 -10.92 2.25
C PHE A 34 18.48 -11.89 1.66
N VAL A 35 17.99 -12.97 1.11
CA VAL A 35 18.77 -13.95 0.34
C VAL A 35 18.14 -14.12 -1.03
N GLU A 36 18.94 -14.42 -2.04
CA GLU A 36 18.46 -14.80 -3.36
C GLU A 36 18.53 -16.32 -3.50
N ARG A 37 17.47 -16.95 -4.00
CA ARG A 37 17.35 -18.40 -4.17
C ARG A 37 16.69 -18.73 -5.48
N GLU A 38 17.10 -19.83 -6.05
CA GLU A 38 16.28 -20.56 -7.02
C GLU A 38 15.23 -21.37 -6.26
N ILE A 39 13.98 -21.24 -6.66
CA ILE A 39 12.84 -21.96 -6.07
C ILE A 39 12.04 -22.65 -7.18
N PRO A 40 11.33 -23.74 -6.87
CA PRO A 40 10.44 -24.35 -7.84
C PRO A 40 9.40 -23.36 -8.38
N LEU A 41 9.21 -23.37 -9.69
CA LEU A 41 8.12 -22.69 -10.38
C LEU A 41 7.14 -23.73 -10.87
N PRO A 42 5.93 -23.85 -10.29
CA PRO A 42 4.94 -24.81 -10.77
C PRO A 42 4.40 -24.37 -12.15
N GLU A 43 3.90 -25.32 -12.91
CA GLU A 43 3.07 -24.99 -14.07
C GLU A 43 1.72 -24.44 -13.60
N PRO A 44 1.11 -23.49 -14.35
CA PRO A 44 -0.18 -22.94 -13.99
C PRO A 44 -1.28 -24.00 -14.07
N GLY A 45 -1.98 -24.21 -12.97
CA GLY A 45 -3.14 -25.09 -12.88
C GLY A 45 -4.39 -24.46 -13.53
N PRO A 46 -5.54 -25.17 -13.46
CA PRO A 46 -6.80 -24.65 -13.98
C PRO A 46 -7.18 -23.30 -13.33
N GLY A 47 -7.49 -22.28 -14.15
CA GLY A 47 -7.82 -20.94 -13.69
C GLY A 47 -6.63 -20.12 -13.19
N GLU A 48 -5.38 -20.56 -13.47
CA GLU A 48 -4.16 -19.85 -13.11
C GLU A 48 -3.37 -19.40 -14.34
N VAL A 49 -2.51 -18.41 -14.15
CA VAL A 49 -1.53 -17.96 -15.14
C VAL A 49 -0.15 -17.87 -14.50
N ALA A 50 0.88 -18.20 -15.27
CA ALA A 50 2.25 -17.85 -14.94
C ALA A 50 2.56 -16.45 -15.49
N ILE A 51 3.25 -15.64 -14.71
CA ILE A 51 3.60 -14.27 -15.05
C ILE A 51 5.12 -14.12 -14.94
N ARG A 52 5.74 -13.64 -16.01
CA ARG A 52 7.10 -13.10 -15.95
C ARG A 52 7.02 -11.68 -15.42
N VAL A 53 7.59 -11.48 -14.24
CA VAL A 53 7.57 -10.19 -13.54
C VAL A 53 8.54 -9.23 -14.22
N GLU A 54 8.05 -8.05 -14.60
CA GLU A 54 8.86 -6.93 -15.09
C GLU A 54 9.13 -5.91 -14.00
N ALA A 55 8.16 -5.74 -13.07
CA ALA A 55 8.28 -4.79 -11.97
C ALA A 55 7.49 -5.27 -10.74
N ALA A 56 7.99 -4.98 -9.53
CA ALA A 56 7.33 -5.25 -8.26
C ALA A 56 7.33 -3.99 -7.39
N GLY A 57 6.14 -3.54 -6.97
CA GLY A 57 6.00 -2.39 -6.08
C GLY A 57 6.38 -2.73 -4.65
N ILE A 58 7.14 -1.85 -4.00
CA ILE A 58 7.49 -2.00 -2.58
C ILE A 58 6.51 -1.22 -1.72
N ASN A 59 6.01 -1.86 -0.67
CA ASN A 59 5.11 -1.28 0.31
C ASN A 59 5.75 -1.25 1.71
N PHE A 60 5.29 -0.35 2.56
CA PHE A 60 5.77 -0.31 3.95
C PHE A 60 5.47 -1.63 4.69
N ALA A 61 4.41 -2.33 4.29
CA ALA A 61 4.07 -3.67 4.78
C ALA A 61 5.17 -4.70 4.49
N ASP A 62 5.88 -4.62 3.35
CA ASP A 62 7.02 -5.50 3.05
C ASP A 62 8.17 -5.32 4.06
N LEU A 63 8.38 -4.06 4.51
CA LEU A 63 9.37 -3.76 5.55
C LEU A 63 8.96 -4.37 6.89
N LEU A 64 7.66 -4.31 7.23
CA LEU A 64 7.09 -4.92 8.42
C LEU A 64 7.18 -6.45 8.35
N MET A 65 6.85 -7.07 7.21
CA MET A 65 7.01 -8.51 6.98
C MET A 65 8.46 -8.93 7.21
N ARG A 66 9.41 -8.26 6.59
CA ARG A 66 10.83 -8.55 6.76
C ARG A 66 11.28 -8.43 8.23
N ALA A 67 10.77 -7.46 8.95
CA ALA A 67 11.06 -7.27 10.37
C ALA A 67 10.33 -8.27 11.29
N GLY A 68 9.34 -9.02 10.78
CA GLY A 68 8.49 -9.93 11.55
C GLY A 68 7.52 -9.18 12.47
N LEU A 69 7.01 -8.04 11.99
CA LEU A 69 6.09 -7.15 12.71
C LEU A 69 4.75 -7.01 11.98
N TYR A 70 4.54 -7.76 10.91
CA TYR A 70 3.28 -7.81 10.19
C TYR A 70 2.46 -9.01 10.69
N ASP A 71 1.17 -8.84 10.87
CA ASP A 71 0.30 -9.85 11.50
C ASP A 71 0.06 -11.10 10.62
N THR A 72 0.06 -10.90 9.29
CA THR A 72 -0.22 -11.95 8.31
C THR A 72 1.05 -12.47 7.62
N VAL A 73 2.15 -12.62 8.36
CA VAL A 73 3.41 -13.14 7.81
C VAL A 73 3.29 -14.64 7.53
N PRO A 74 3.58 -15.12 6.30
CA PRO A 74 3.58 -16.55 6.01
C PRO A 74 4.72 -17.27 6.74
N PRO A 75 4.65 -18.62 6.87
CA PRO A 75 5.76 -19.39 7.36
C PRO A 75 7.04 -19.14 6.54
N ARG A 76 8.17 -19.00 7.23
CA ARG A 76 9.48 -18.84 6.57
C ARG A 76 9.98 -20.18 6.01
N PRO A 77 10.69 -20.17 4.89
CA PRO A 77 11.13 -19.02 4.09
C PRO A 77 10.08 -18.54 3.10
N TYR A 78 9.94 -17.24 2.89
CA TYR A 78 8.99 -16.63 1.94
C TYR A 78 9.62 -15.45 1.20
N SER A 79 9.03 -15.05 0.07
CA SER A 79 9.34 -13.80 -0.65
C SER A 79 8.29 -12.75 -0.31
N PRO A 80 8.65 -11.49 -0.01
CA PRO A 80 7.67 -10.42 0.11
C PRO A 80 7.16 -9.95 -1.25
N GLY A 81 6.39 -8.87 -1.29
CA GLY A 81 5.83 -8.26 -2.49
C GLY A 81 4.35 -8.53 -2.65
N PHE A 82 3.57 -7.43 -2.60
CA PHE A 82 2.10 -7.46 -2.64
C PHE A 82 1.53 -7.11 -4.01
N GLU A 83 2.34 -6.58 -4.91
CA GLU A 83 1.93 -6.11 -6.23
C GLU A 83 3.05 -6.25 -7.24
N ILE A 84 2.69 -6.66 -8.44
CA ILE A 84 3.59 -6.79 -9.57
C ILE A 84 2.92 -6.31 -10.86
N ALA A 85 3.75 -6.01 -11.85
CA ALA A 85 3.34 -5.93 -13.25
C ALA A 85 4.29 -6.80 -14.09
N GLY A 86 3.77 -7.37 -15.16
CA GLY A 86 4.55 -8.25 -16.01
C GLY A 86 3.78 -8.71 -17.23
N ILE A 87 4.23 -9.82 -17.79
CA ILE A 87 3.68 -10.45 -18.99
C ILE A 87 3.28 -11.89 -18.64
N VAL A 88 2.10 -12.31 -19.07
CA VAL A 88 1.67 -13.70 -18.96
C VAL A 88 2.62 -14.59 -19.79
N SER A 89 3.26 -15.55 -19.16
CA SER A 89 4.25 -16.43 -19.77
C SER A 89 3.73 -17.86 -20.02
N ALA A 90 2.66 -18.26 -19.31
CA ALA A 90 1.93 -19.51 -19.56
C ALA A 90 0.51 -19.40 -19.00
N VAL A 91 -0.42 -20.19 -19.54
CA VAL A 91 -1.84 -20.10 -19.24
C VAL A 91 -2.39 -21.50 -18.90
N GLY A 92 -2.99 -21.62 -17.72
CA GLY A 92 -3.71 -22.82 -17.30
C GLY A 92 -5.09 -22.93 -17.96
N VAL A 93 -5.65 -24.12 -17.94
CA VAL A 93 -6.95 -24.39 -18.54
C VAL A 93 -8.05 -23.52 -17.87
N GLY A 94 -8.87 -22.85 -18.69
CA GLY A 94 -9.99 -22.05 -18.19
C GLY A 94 -9.56 -20.74 -17.50
N ALA A 95 -8.34 -20.27 -17.74
CA ALA A 95 -7.89 -18.96 -17.24
C ALA A 95 -8.56 -17.82 -17.99
N ILE A 96 -9.51 -17.14 -17.35
CA ILE A 96 -10.34 -16.07 -17.91
C ILE A 96 -9.98 -14.75 -17.21
N ARG A 97 -9.97 -13.67 -17.98
CA ARG A 97 -9.80 -12.29 -17.52
C ARG A 97 -11.09 -11.73 -16.92
N GLY A 98 -10.98 -10.61 -16.22
CA GLY A 98 -12.14 -9.93 -15.65
C GLY A 98 -13.20 -9.47 -16.66
N ASP A 99 -12.80 -9.22 -17.90
CA ASP A 99 -13.68 -8.87 -19.04
C ASP A 99 -14.33 -10.08 -19.72
N GLY A 100 -14.08 -11.30 -19.24
CA GLY A 100 -14.62 -12.55 -19.79
C GLY A 100 -13.80 -13.19 -20.92
N GLU A 101 -12.78 -12.50 -21.42
CA GLU A 101 -11.88 -13.03 -22.45
C GLU A 101 -10.83 -13.99 -21.85
N PRO A 102 -10.35 -14.99 -22.60
CA PRO A 102 -9.26 -15.85 -22.12
C PRO A 102 -7.94 -15.08 -22.04
N TRP A 103 -7.15 -15.36 -21.00
CA TRP A 103 -5.75 -14.94 -20.95
C TRP A 103 -4.95 -15.65 -22.04
N ARG A 104 -3.94 -14.94 -22.59
CA ARG A 104 -3.02 -15.45 -23.59
C ARG A 104 -1.57 -15.18 -23.19
N GLU A 105 -0.67 -16.03 -23.61
CA GLU A 105 0.77 -15.74 -23.50
C GLU A 105 1.10 -14.43 -24.25
N GLY A 106 1.91 -13.59 -23.59
CA GLY A 106 2.23 -12.25 -24.09
C GLY A 106 1.31 -11.14 -23.60
N ASP A 107 0.18 -11.47 -22.96
CA ASP A 107 -0.72 -10.44 -22.42
C ASP A 107 -0.04 -9.65 -21.29
N PRO A 108 -0.05 -8.30 -21.35
CA PRO A 108 0.45 -7.48 -20.25
C PRO A 108 -0.53 -7.50 -19.09
N CYS A 109 0.02 -7.65 -17.89
CA CYS A 109 -0.81 -7.79 -16.70
C CYS A 109 -0.26 -7.04 -15.46
N VAL A 110 -1.15 -6.82 -14.51
CA VAL A 110 -0.89 -6.35 -13.15
C VAL A 110 -1.46 -7.38 -12.20
N ALA A 111 -0.82 -7.65 -11.08
CA ALA A 111 -1.39 -8.58 -10.11
C ALA A 111 -1.21 -8.11 -8.68
N LEU A 112 -2.18 -8.49 -7.84
CA LEU A 112 -2.16 -8.35 -6.40
C LEU A 112 -1.87 -9.70 -5.75
N LEU A 113 -0.96 -9.71 -4.78
CA LEU A 113 -0.53 -10.89 -4.05
C LEU A 113 -0.61 -10.67 -2.54
N ARG A 114 -0.69 -11.75 -1.79
CA ARG A 114 -0.47 -11.67 -0.33
C ARG A 114 1.02 -11.61 0.02
N HIS A 115 1.86 -12.20 -0.82
CA HIS A 115 3.33 -12.23 -0.77
C HIS A 115 3.84 -12.89 -2.06
N GLY A 116 5.13 -12.87 -2.30
CA GLY A 116 5.74 -13.61 -3.41
C GLY A 116 6.18 -12.73 -4.60
N GLY A 117 5.82 -11.45 -4.61
CA GLY A 117 6.10 -10.54 -5.73
C GLY A 117 7.59 -10.26 -6.00
N TYR A 118 8.49 -10.55 -5.04
CA TYR A 118 9.92 -10.37 -5.26
C TYR A 118 10.54 -11.62 -5.92
N ALA A 119 9.94 -12.08 -7.00
CA ALA A 119 10.41 -13.20 -7.81
C ALA A 119 10.36 -12.83 -9.30
N ARG A 120 11.17 -13.51 -10.10
CA ARG A 120 11.18 -13.27 -11.55
C ARG A 120 9.95 -13.84 -12.25
N ASP A 121 9.41 -14.92 -11.72
CA ASP A 121 8.20 -15.54 -12.23
C ASP A 121 7.32 -15.96 -11.06
N VAL A 122 6.00 -15.84 -11.23
CA VAL A 122 4.99 -16.24 -10.26
C VAL A 122 3.85 -16.95 -10.96
N VAL A 123 3.16 -17.84 -10.26
CA VAL A 123 1.91 -18.45 -10.72
C VAL A 123 0.78 -17.98 -9.82
N LEU A 124 -0.28 -17.46 -10.40
CA LEU A 124 -1.38 -16.86 -9.69
C LEU A 124 -2.74 -17.25 -10.27
N PRO A 125 -3.78 -17.38 -9.42
CA PRO A 125 -5.14 -17.50 -9.88
C PRO A 125 -5.59 -16.20 -10.59
N THR A 126 -6.34 -16.34 -11.67
CA THR A 126 -6.75 -15.21 -12.53
C THR A 126 -7.58 -14.15 -11.82
N ARG A 127 -8.23 -14.50 -10.69
CA ARG A 127 -8.93 -13.52 -9.85
C ARG A 127 -8.00 -12.43 -9.27
N ASN A 128 -6.70 -12.70 -9.15
CA ASN A 128 -5.70 -11.76 -8.66
C ASN A 128 -4.98 -11.00 -9.79
N VAL A 129 -5.34 -11.28 -11.05
CA VAL A 129 -4.66 -10.73 -12.22
C VAL A 129 -5.59 -9.81 -13.00
N PHE A 130 -5.06 -8.67 -13.41
CA PHE A 130 -5.77 -7.58 -14.06
C PHE A 130 -5.07 -7.21 -15.35
N ASN A 131 -5.82 -6.72 -16.33
CA ASN A 131 -5.22 -6.18 -17.55
C ASN A 131 -4.35 -4.96 -17.22
N ARG A 132 -3.13 -4.94 -17.71
CA ARG A 132 -2.34 -3.72 -17.74
C ARG A 132 -2.76 -2.91 -18.97
N PRO A 133 -3.29 -1.68 -18.81
CA PRO A 133 -3.69 -0.86 -19.93
C PRO A 133 -2.53 -0.61 -20.90
N ALA A 134 -2.82 -0.61 -22.19
CA ALA A 134 -1.83 -0.31 -23.22
C ALA A 134 -1.27 1.11 -23.02
N GLY A 135 0.05 1.25 -23.05
CA GLY A 135 0.74 2.52 -22.82
C GLY A 135 1.19 2.76 -21.38
N LEU A 136 0.69 1.99 -20.40
CA LEU A 136 1.18 2.06 -19.02
C LEU A 136 2.43 1.17 -18.88
N SER A 137 3.54 1.76 -18.45
CA SER A 137 4.79 1.01 -18.19
C SER A 137 4.60 0.00 -17.05
N ALA A 138 5.42 -1.06 -17.03
CA ALA A 138 5.37 -2.04 -15.95
C ALA A 138 5.68 -1.40 -14.58
N VAL A 139 6.59 -0.45 -14.55
CA VAL A 139 6.98 0.28 -13.33
C VAL A 139 5.81 1.09 -12.76
N GLU A 140 5.12 1.87 -13.58
CA GLU A 140 3.93 2.63 -13.17
C GLU A 140 2.78 1.69 -12.76
N ALA A 141 2.57 0.63 -13.54
CA ALA A 141 1.53 -0.35 -13.28
C ALA A 141 1.77 -1.12 -11.97
N ALA A 142 3.02 -1.44 -11.62
CA ALA A 142 3.36 -2.05 -10.32
C ALA A 142 3.36 -1.07 -9.15
N ALA A 143 3.35 0.24 -9.42
CA ALA A 143 3.36 1.28 -8.38
C ALA A 143 1.97 1.74 -7.96
N ALA A 144 0.92 1.40 -8.69
CA ALA A 144 -0.43 1.92 -8.48
C ALA A 144 -1.32 1.10 -7.53
N PRO A 145 -1.41 -0.24 -7.63
CA PRO A 145 -2.50 -1.01 -7.04
C PRO A 145 -2.68 -0.82 -5.54
N VAL A 146 -1.67 -1.16 -4.74
CA VAL A 146 -1.80 -1.16 -3.28
C VAL A 146 -2.02 0.24 -2.73
N VAL A 147 -1.32 1.25 -3.25
CA VAL A 147 -1.40 2.62 -2.71
C VAL A 147 -2.72 3.29 -3.06
N PHE A 148 -3.18 3.16 -4.30
CA PHE A 148 -4.46 3.75 -4.71
C PHE A 148 -5.65 3.00 -4.13
N LEU A 149 -5.63 1.65 -4.07
CA LEU A 149 -6.69 0.90 -3.39
C LEU A 149 -6.76 1.25 -1.91
N THR A 150 -5.62 1.36 -1.22
CA THR A 150 -5.60 1.77 0.19
C THR A 150 -6.20 3.16 0.35
N ALA A 151 -5.78 4.13 -0.45
CA ALA A 151 -6.29 5.50 -0.41
C ALA A 151 -7.80 5.56 -0.75
N HIS A 152 -8.23 4.82 -1.77
CA HIS A 152 -9.64 4.71 -2.17
C HIS A 152 -10.50 4.16 -1.03
N VAL A 153 -10.11 3.03 -0.46
CA VAL A 153 -10.85 2.42 0.67
C VAL A 153 -10.88 3.35 1.88
N CYS A 154 -9.78 4.05 2.18
CA CYS A 154 -9.74 5.01 3.29
C CYS A 154 -10.71 6.18 3.06
N LEU A 155 -10.69 6.79 1.88
CA LEU A 155 -11.48 7.98 1.57
C LEU A 155 -12.95 7.65 1.28
N LEU A 156 -13.21 6.69 0.37
CA LEU A 156 -14.54 6.49 -0.18
C LEU A 156 -15.36 5.45 0.57
N GLU A 157 -14.74 4.34 0.96
CA GLU A 157 -15.47 3.27 1.65
C GLU A 157 -15.54 3.50 3.17
N SER A 158 -14.42 3.85 3.79
CA SER A 158 -14.34 4.01 5.25
C SER A 158 -14.77 5.40 5.70
N ALA A 159 -14.15 6.46 5.16
CA ALA A 159 -14.49 7.82 5.52
C ALA A 159 -15.75 8.33 4.83
N ARG A 160 -16.10 7.83 3.65
CA ARG A 160 -17.25 8.28 2.83
C ARG A 160 -17.24 9.78 2.65
N VAL A 161 -16.11 10.28 2.13
CA VAL A 161 -15.87 11.71 1.94
C VAL A 161 -16.88 12.35 0.98
N ARG A 162 -17.11 13.64 1.16
CA ARG A 162 -18.01 14.45 0.32
C ARG A 162 -17.24 15.66 -0.23
N ALA A 163 -17.59 16.07 -1.43
CA ALA A 163 -17.04 17.31 -2.01
C ALA A 163 -17.21 18.51 -1.06
N GLY A 164 -16.19 19.35 -0.95
CA GLY A 164 -16.12 20.49 -0.06
C GLY A 164 -15.72 20.17 1.39
N GLU A 165 -15.50 18.88 1.74
CA GLU A 165 -14.89 18.52 3.03
C GLU A 165 -13.38 18.81 3.04
N THR A 166 -12.81 19.01 4.22
CA THR A 166 -11.38 19.24 4.43
C THR A 166 -10.71 17.93 4.89
N ALA A 167 -9.72 17.47 4.11
CA ALA A 167 -8.94 16.29 4.40
C ALA A 167 -7.51 16.64 4.86
N LEU A 168 -7.09 16.08 6.00
CA LEU A 168 -5.70 16.11 6.46
C LEU A 168 -5.04 14.76 6.17
N VAL A 169 -4.00 14.75 5.34
CA VAL A 169 -3.26 13.55 4.96
C VAL A 169 -1.90 13.52 5.65
N LEU A 170 -1.73 12.64 6.65
CA LEU A 170 -0.44 12.45 7.30
C LEU A 170 0.50 11.63 6.41
N GLY A 171 1.75 12.10 6.24
CA GLY A 171 2.72 11.44 5.37
C GLY A 171 2.37 11.58 3.88
N ALA A 172 1.82 12.73 3.48
CA ALA A 172 1.32 13.03 2.13
C ALA A 172 2.34 12.80 1.00
N GLY A 173 3.64 12.87 1.28
CA GLY A 173 4.71 12.58 0.31
C GLY A 173 5.10 11.11 0.20
N GLY A 174 4.44 10.18 0.92
CA GLY A 174 4.66 8.74 0.83
C GLY A 174 3.79 8.08 -0.24
N GLY A 175 3.94 6.76 -0.44
CA GLY A 175 3.20 6.02 -1.48
C GLY A 175 1.68 6.22 -1.38
N VAL A 176 1.06 5.80 -0.27
CA VAL A 176 -0.40 5.98 -0.06
C VAL A 176 -0.76 7.46 0.05
N GLY A 177 0.12 8.28 0.66
CA GLY A 177 -0.13 9.71 0.82
C GLY A 177 -0.29 10.44 -0.52
N THR A 178 0.60 10.18 -1.49
CA THR A 178 0.50 10.78 -2.84
C THR A 178 -0.75 10.33 -3.59
N ALA A 179 -1.18 9.09 -3.42
CA ALA A 179 -2.42 8.59 -3.98
C ALA A 179 -3.66 9.21 -3.30
N ALA A 180 -3.63 9.34 -1.97
CA ALA A 180 -4.72 9.91 -1.20
C ALA A 180 -4.94 11.39 -1.52
N VAL A 181 -3.87 12.18 -1.66
CA VAL A 181 -3.97 13.59 -2.07
C VAL A 181 -4.65 13.70 -3.44
N GLN A 182 -4.19 12.94 -4.44
CA GLN A 182 -4.77 12.97 -5.78
C GLN A 182 -6.25 12.58 -5.77
N LEU A 183 -6.61 11.49 -5.11
CA LEU A 183 -8.01 11.05 -5.03
C LEU A 183 -8.87 12.06 -4.27
N ALA A 184 -8.40 12.64 -3.18
CA ALA A 184 -9.14 13.64 -2.42
C ALA A 184 -9.37 14.91 -3.26
N VAL A 185 -8.35 15.42 -3.96
CA VAL A 185 -8.47 16.57 -4.88
C VAL A 185 -9.46 16.25 -6.00
N ALA A 186 -9.36 15.08 -6.63
CA ALA A 186 -10.27 14.66 -7.70
C ALA A 186 -11.74 14.55 -7.24
N HIS A 187 -11.96 14.29 -5.93
CA HIS A 187 -13.30 14.26 -5.33
C HIS A 187 -13.74 15.63 -4.76
N GLY A 188 -13.00 16.71 -5.06
CA GLY A 188 -13.38 18.07 -4.68
C GLY A 188 -13.22 18.40 -3.19
N LEU A 189 -12.26 17.74 -2.50
CA LEU A 189 -11.92 18.06 -1.12
C LEU A 189 -10.88 19.18 -1.05
N HIS A 190 -10.91 19.94 0.05
CA HIS A 190 -9.82 20.79 0.46
C HIS A 190 -8.74 19.93 1.12
N VAL A 191 -7.56 19.82 0.52
CA VAL A 191 -6.54 18.89 0.97
C VAL A 191 -5.37 19.60 1.64
N ILE A 192 -5.09 19.16 2.88
CA ILE A 192 -3.93 19.58 3.67
C ILE A 192 -3.04 18.37 3.87
N GLY A 193 -1.73 18.51 3.67
CA GLY A 193 -0.77 17.44 3.86
C GLY A 193 0.22 17.69 4.99
N THR A 194 0.88 16.60 5.46
CA THR A 194 2.12 16.72 6.21
C THR A 194 3.21 15.87 5.57
N ALA A 195 4.44 16.42 5.46
CA ALA A 195 5.59 15.69 4.92
C ALA A 195 6.91 16.17 5.53
N GLY A 196 7.90 15.28 5.61
CA GLY A 196 9.12 15.51 6.38
C GLY A 196 10.20 16.34 5.68
N THR A 197 10.10 16.67 4.40
CA THR A 197 11.10 17.46 3.67
C THR A 197 10.44 18.52 2.82
N GLU A 198 11.15 19.64 2.60
CA GLU A 198 10.67 20.70 1.73
C GLU A 198 10.32 20.23 0.31
N ARG A 199 11.20 19.40 -0.29
CA ARG A 199 10.95 18.77 -1.61
C ARG A 199 9.60 18.04 -1.64
N LYS A 200 9.28 17.26 -0.58
CA LYS A 200 8.00 16.53 -0.52
C LYS A 200 6.82 17.46 -0.33
N ARG A 201 6.98 18.49 0.51
CA ARG A 201 5.92 19.48 0.74
C ARG A 201 5.59 20.25 -0.51
N ALA A 202 6.61 20.79 -1.19
CA ALA A 202 6.44 21.48 -2.48
C ALA A 202 5.74 20.56 -3.50
N PHE A 203 6.21 19.31 -3.66
CA PHE A 203 5.59 18.37 -4.58
C PHE A 203 4.11 18.11 -4.28
N VAL A 204 3.74 17.98 -3.01
CA VAL A 204 2.35 17.71 -2.59
C VAL A 204 1.45 18.91 -2.93
N VAL A 205 1.95 20.14 -2.82
CA VAL A 205 1.20 21.35 -3.15
C VAL A 205 1.23 21.60 -4.66
N ASP A 206 2.40 21.69 -5.25
CA ASP A 206 2.58 22.20 -6.62
C ASP A 206 2.18 21.19 -7.68
N GLU A 207 2.35 19.89 -7.40
CA GLU A 207 2.15 18.82 -8.37
C GLU A 207 0.90 17.96 -8.10
N LEU A 208 0.49 17.81 -6.83
CA LEU A 208 -0.67 17.00 -6.48
C LEU A 208 -1.91 17.82 -6.12
N GLY A 209 -1.78 19.15 -6.01
CA GLY A 209 -2.90 20.07 -5.83
C GLY A 209 -3.43 20.19 -4.40
N ALA A 210 -2.64 19.83 -3.38
CA ALA A 210 -3.01 20.16 -2.01
C ALA A 210 -2.92 21.66 -1.75
N GLU A 211 -3.80 22.21 -0.92
CA GLU A 211 -3.82 23.64 -0.58
C GLU A 211 -2.61 24.04 0.29
N ALA A 212 -2.16 23.12 1.15
CA ALA A 212 -0.99 23.32 1.99
C ALA A 212 -0.35 21.99 2.37
N CYS A 213 0.96 22.03 2.71
CA CYS A 213 1.65 20.87 3.26
C CYS A 213 2.68 21.33 4.30
N PHE A 214 2.52 20.87 5.54
CA PHE A 214 3.32 21.29 6.69
C PHE A 214 4.45 20.31 7.03
N ASP A 215 5.47 20.76 7.78
CA ASP A 215 6.58 19.90 8.20
C ASP A 215 6.13 18.93 9.28
N SER A 216 6.05 17.64 8.92
CA SER A 216 5.65 16.55 9.83
C SER A 216 6.60 16.34 11.02
N ARG A 217 7.77 16.98 11.06
CA ARG A 217 8.76 16.92 12.15
C ARG A 217 8.61 18.05 13.13
N GLY A 218 7.88 19.11 12.75
CA GLY A 218 7.57 20.27 13.58
C GLY A 218 6.22 20.16 14.27
N ASP A 219 5.84 21.23 14.92
CA ASP A 219 4.49 21.40 15.49
C ASP A 219 3.59 22.03 14.40
N TRP A 220 2.97 21.17 13.61
CA TRP A 220 2.13 21.55 12.46
C TRP A 220 0.67 21.81 12.83
N GLU A 221 0.24 21.42 14.03
CA GLU A 221 -1.16 21.57 14.47
C GLU A 221 -1.64 23.03 14.51
N PRO A 222 -0.86 23.99 15.06
CA PRO A 222 -1.25 25.40 15.03
C PRO A 222 -1.40 25.97 13.61
N ASP A 223 -0.53 25.55 12.68
CA ASP A 223 -0.57 26.02 11.29
C ASP A 223 -1.83 25.49 10.58
N VAL A 224 -2.19 24.21 10.81
CA VAL A 224 -3.45 23.66 10.29
C VAL A 224 -4.63 24.38 10.91
N LEU A 225 -4.62 24.64 12.22
CA LEU A 225 -5.71 25.34 12.90
C LEU A 225 -5.92 26.74 12.34
N VAL A 226 -4.85 27.47 12.04
CA VAL A 226 -4.94 28.80 11.39
C VAL A 226 -5.61 28.69 10.02
N LEU A 227 -5.33 27.66 9.25
CA LEU A 227 -5.88 27.47 7.92
C LEU A 227 -7.36 27.08 7.94
N VAL A 228 -7.76 26.15 8.82
CA VAL A 228 -9.13 25.63 8.87
C VAL A 228 -10.05 26.44 9.80
N GLY A 229 -9.48 27.21 10.73
CA GLY A 229 -10.21 28.00 11.71
C GLY A 229 -11.11 27.16 12.61
N GLU A 230 -12.23 27.74 13.03
CA GLU A 230 -13.24 27.07 13.87
C GLU A 230 -13.96 25.91 13.15
N ARG A 231 -13.90 25.83 11.83
CA ARG A 231 -14.52 24.76 11.04
C ARG A 231 -13.89 23.41 11.35
N GLY A 232 -12.57 23.37 11.54
CA GLY A 232 -11.80 22.14 11.73
C GLY A 232 -11.67 21.30 10.44
N ILE A 233 -11.17 20.08 10.59
CA ILE A 233 -11.02 19.10 9.49
C ILE A 233 -12.13 18.06 9.53
N ASP A 234 -12.61 17.64 8.37
CA ASP A 234 -13.68 16.63 8.27
C ASP A 234 -13.12 15.20 8.28
N VAL A 235 -11.93 15.00 7.71
CA VAL A 235 -11.28 13.68 7.69
C VAL A 235 -9.77 13.78 7.90
N ALA A 236 -9.22 12.91 8.73
CA ALA A 236 -7.79 12.69 8.87
C ALA A 236 -7.43 11.29 8.40
N LEU A 237 -6.48 11.17 7.46
CA LEU A 237 -5.88 9.91 7.06
C LEU A 237 -4.57 9.72 7.81
N ASP A 238 -4.56 8.76 8.76
CA ASP A 238 -3.45 8.56 9.68
C ASP A 238 -2.68 7.26 9.40
N SER A 239 -1.45 7.42 8.90
CA SER A 239 -0.45 6.35 8.74
C SER A 239 0.64 6.38 9.81
N VAL A 240 0.56 7.34 10.74
CA VAL A 240 1.66 7.67 11.67
C VAL A 240 1.40 7.12 13.06
N GLY A 241 0.24 7.42 13.63
CA GLY A 241 -0.09 7.07 15.02
C GLY A 241 0.51 8.05 16.03
N GLY A 242 0.46 7.67 17.31
CA GLY A 242 1.12 8.41 18.39
C GLY A 242 0.57 9.81 18.63
N ALA A 243 1.46 10.77 18.83
CA ALA A 243 1.11 12.16 19.09
C ALA A 243 0.39 12.81 17.90
N ALA A 244 0.71 12.42 16.67
CA ALA A 244 0.04 12.94 15.47
C ALA A 244 -1.46 12.62 15.45
N THR A 245 -1.85 11.44 15.93
CA THR A 245 -3.26 11.09 16.10
C THR A 245 -3.97 12.02 17.08
N ALA A 246 -3.30 12.37 18.18
CA ALA A 246 -3.87 13.29 19.17
C ALA A 246 -4.09 14.69 18.58
N SER A 247 -3.17 15.17 17.77
CA SER A 247 -3.33 16.42 17.01
C SER A 247 -4.49 16.34 16.02
N CYS A 248 -4.59 15.26 15.25
CA CYS A 248 -5.73 15.04 14.36
C CYS A 248 -7.06 15.09 15.13
N GLN A 249 -7.14 14.42 16.29
CA GLN A 249 -8.36 14.40 17.10
C GLN A 249 -8.80 15.79 17.56
N ARG A 250 -7.86 16.67 17.93
CA ARG A 250 -8.16 18.06 18.36
C ARG A 250 -8.64 18.94 17.21
N LEU A 251 -8.18 18.66 16.00
CA LEU A 251 -8.53 19.42 14.80
C LEU A 251 -9.85 18.99 14.16
N LEU A 252 -10.42 17.84 14.55
CA LEU A 252 -11.65 17.32 13.93
C LEU A 252 -12.83 18.27 14.14
N ALA A 253 -13.55 18.54 13.08
CA ALA A 253 -14.88 19.13 13.09
C ALA A 253 -15.92 18.18 13.73
N PRO A 254 -17.09 18.64 14.18
CA PRO A 254 -18.21 17.77 14.47
C PRO A 254 -18.54 16.88 13.25
N LEU A 255 -18.78 15.60 13.48
CA LEU A 255 -18.91 14.53 12.47
C LEU A 255 -17.60 14.23 11.71
N GLY A 256 -16.49 14.81 12.11
CA GLY A 256 -15.16 14.49 11.58
C GLY A 256 -14.73 13.07 11.97
N ARG A 257 -13.80 12.49 11.19
CA ARG A 257 -13.36 11.10 11.39
C ARG A 257 -11.89 10.91 11.08
N ILE A 258 -11.26 10.02 11.85
CA ILE A 258 -9.89 9.55 11.62
C ILE A 258 -9.95 8.16 10.98
N VAL A 259 -9.22 7.95 9.91
CA VAL A 259 -9.03 6.65 9.27
C VAL A 259 -7.57 6.23 9.42
N PHE A 260 -7.33 5.18 10.21
CA PHE A 260 -6.02 4.57 10.36
C PHE A 260 -5.75 3.57 9.23
N TYR A 261 -4.59 3.66 8.60
CA TYR A 261 -4.12 2.66 7.63
C TYR A 261 -2.64 2.28 7.82
N GLY A 262 -2.04 2.74 8.92
CA GLY A 262 -0.67 2.45 9.29
C GLY A 262 -0.35 2.89 10.72
N PHE A 263 0.85 2.54 11.18
CA PHE A 263 1.37 2.94 12.50
C PHE A 263 2.89 3.10 12.41
N SER A 264 3.34 4.02 11.54
CA SER A 264 4.75 4.16 11.20
C SER A 264 5.61 4.79 12.31
N GLU A 265 5.01 5.44 13.33
CA GLU A 265 5.74 5.94 14.50
C GLU A 265 6.27 4.80 15.37
N ALA A 266 5.56 3.66 15.43
CA ALA A 266 6.00 2.49 16.16
C ALA A 266 7.21 1.78 15.52
N MET A 267 7.52 2.11 14.27
CA MET A 267 8.60 1.52 13.48
C MET A 267 9.74 2.50 13.25
N PRO A 268 10.72 2.58 14.12
CA PRO A 268 11.87 3.42 13.92
C PRO A 268 13.09 2.63 13.39
N GLY A 269 13.47 2.89 12.16
CA GLY A 269 14.76 2.45 11.64
C GLY A 269 14.95 0.92 11.55
N ASN A 270 16.18 0.49 11.34
CA ASN A 270 16.58 -0.89 11.06
C ASN A 270 16.53 -1.85 12.28
N SER A 271 16.22 -1.39 13.49
CA SER A 271 16.22 -2.22 14.71
C SER A 271 14.89 -2.15 15.46
N ARG A 272 14.52 -3.26 16.10
CA ARG A 272 13.38 -3.33 17.03
C ARG A 272 13.65 -2.43 18.24
N ASN A 273 13.14 -1.20 18.23
CA ASN A 273 13.22 -0.32 19.38
C ASN A 273 11.88 -0.36 20.16
N TRP A 274 11.79 -1.31 21.07
CA TRP A 274 10.59 -1.52 21.90
C TRP A 274 10.20 -0.29 22.71
N LEU A 275 11.16 0.51 23.16
CA LEU A 275 10.89 1.73 23.94
C LEU A 275 10.16 2.77 23.09
N ARG A 276 10.55 2.92 21.82
CA ARG A 276 9.88 3.85 20.92
C ARG A 276 8.50 3.33 20.51
N ALA A 277 8.37 2.04 20.23
CA ALA A 277 7.07 1.42 19.96
C ALA A 277 6.11 1.58 21.16
N ALA A 278 6.59 1.33 22.39
CA ALA A 278 5.83 1.54 23.60
C ALA A 278 5.43 3.01 23.78
N ARG A 279 6.35 3.95 23.52
CA ARG A 279 6.06 5.40 23.60
C ARG A 279 5.02 5.82 22.56
N ALA A 280 5.16 5.36 21.31
CA ALA A 280 4.17 5.62 20.27
C ALA A 280 2.79 5.09 20.67
N TRP A 281 2.74 3.86 21.19
CA TRP A 281 1.50 3.25 21.68
C TRP A 281 0.89 4.00 22.87
N LEU A 282 1.70 4.45 23.83
CA LEU A 282 1.24 5.23 24.98
C LEU A 282 0.74 6.62 24.60
N ASN A 283 1.36 7.24 23.58
CA ASN A 283 0.98 8.56 23.09
C ASN A 283 -0.22 8.52 22.13
N THR A 284 -0.61 7.34 21.63
CA THR A 284 -1.81 7.22 20.79
C THR A 284 -3.05 7.30 21.68
N PRO A 285 -4.02 8.18 21.37
CA PRO A 285 -5.26 8.28 22.13
C PRO A 285 -6.00 6.95 22.20
N ARG A 286 -6.60 6.67 23.35
CA ARG A 286 -7.51 5.54 23.52
C ARG A 286 -8.93 6.00 23.27
N PHE A 287 -9.57 5.38 22.32
CA PHE A 287 -10.93 5.75 21.94
C PHE A 287 -11.95 4.97 22.79
N HIS A 288 -12.58 5.68 23.71
CA HIS A 288 -13.68 5.18 24.52
C HIS A 288 -15.01 5.75 23.97
N PRO A 289 -16.15 5.04 24.02
CA PRO A 289 -17.41 5.55 23.46
C PRO A 289 -17.74 6.99 23.84
N LEU A 290 -17.57 7.38 25.11
CA LEU A 290 -17.86 8.75 25.54
C LEU A 290 -16.92 9.79 24.92
N SER A 291 -15.63 9.43 24.68
CA SER A 291 -14.70 10.35 24.02
C SER A 291 -14.97 10.54 22.53
N LEU A 292 -15.81 9.73 21.94
CA LEU A 292 -16.30 9.86 20.57
C LEU A 292 -17.67 10.55 20.50
N ILE A 293 -18.56 10.18 21.42
CA ILE A 293 -19.94 10.70 21.45
C ILE A 293 -19.96 12.20 21.77
N GLN A 294 -19.20 12.64 22.80
CA GLN A 294 -19.24 14.04 23.25
C GLN A 294 -18.80 15.03 22.16
N PRO A 295 -17.67 14.85 21.43
CA PRO A 295 -17.32 15.70 20.30
C PRO A 295 -18.03 15.33 19.00
N GLY A 296 -18.75 14.19 18.94
CA GLY A 296 -19.44 13.74 17.73
C GLY A 296 -18.51 13.31 16.62
N ILE A 297 -17.43 12.58 16.91
CA ILE A 297 -16.40 12.17 15.93
C ILE A 297 -16.38 10.67 15.70
N GLY A 298 -15.81 10.25 14.56
CA GLY A 298 -15.65 8.85 14.17
C GLY A 298 -14.18 8.40 14.11
N VAL A 299 -13.97 7.09 14.30
CA VAL A 299 -12.65 6.47 14.13
C VAL A 299 -12.83 5.13 13.44
N SER A 300 -12.00 4.86 12.46
CA SER A 300 -11.99 3.58 11.73
C SER A 300 -10.57 3.14 11.39
N GLY A 301 -10.41 1.87 11.03
CA GLY A 301 -9.13 1.30 10.58
C GLY A 301 -9.31 0.57 9.26
N VAL A 302 -8.32 0.67 8.38
CA VAL A 302 -8.29 -0.01 7.09
C VAL A 302 -7.06 -0.89 7.00
N HIS A 303 -7.28 -2.17 6.69
CA HIS A 303 -6.23 -3.13 6.39
C HIS A 303 -6.58 -3.86 5.08
N LEU A 304 -5.89 -3.49 4.00
CA LEU A 304 -6.27 -3.92 2.65
C LEU A 304 -6.30 -5.45 2.48
N LEU A 305 -5.38 -6.18 3.11
CA LEU A 305 -5.35 -7.65 3.01
C LEU A 305 -6.56 -8.36 3.65
N HIS A 306 -7.23 -7.73 4.62
CA HIS A 306 -8.45 -8.30 5.20
C HIS A 306 -9.69 -8.07 4.34
N LEU A 307 -9.59 -7.22 3.30
CA LEU A 307 -10.67 -6.96 2.36
C LEU A 307 -10.68 -7.91 1.16
N HIS A 308 -9.74 -8.86 1.10
CA HIS A 308 -9.62 -9.78 -0.04
C HIS A 308 -10.86 -10.68 -0.25
N GLU A 309 -11.71 -10.87 0.76
CA GLU A 309 -12.99 -11.56 0.61
C GLU A 309 -14.02 -10.72 -0.17
N GLN A 310 -13.76 -9.42 -0.37
CA GLN A 310 -14.55 -8.51 -1.19
C GLN A 310 -13.88 -8.30 -2.57
N GLU A 311 -13.39 -9.38 -3.16
CA GLU A 311 -12.60 -9.37 -4.40
C GLU A 311 -13.28 -8.60 -5.54
N GLU A 312 -14.59 -8.74 -5.71
CA GLU A 312 -15.33 -8.07 -6.80
C GLU A 312 -15.30 -6.55 -6.66
N ILE A 313 -15.45 -6.02 -5.44
CA ILE A 313 -15.42 -4.58 -5.16
C ILE A 313 -13.99 -4.05 -5.39
N LEU A 314 -12.99 -4.73 -4.86
CA LEU A 314 -11.60 -4.32 -5.04
C LEU A 314 -11.16 -4.41 -6.50
N ARG A 315 -11.67 -5.40 -7.26
CA ARG A 315 -11.41 -5.53 -8.69
C ARG A 315 -11.94 -4.32 -9.45
N ALA A 316 -13.22 -3.98 -9.28
CA ALA A 316 -13.84 -2.84 -9.96
C ALA A 316 -13.08 -1.53 -9.68
N HIS A 317 -12.69 -1.29 -8.43
CA HIS A 317 -11.93 -0.10 -8.05
C HIS A 317 -10.53 -0.10 -8.68
N LEU A 318 -9.83 -1.24 -8.70
CA LEU A 318 -8.49 -1.31 -9.31
C LEU A 318 -8.53 -1.08 -10.82
N GLU A 319 -9.49 -1.65 -11.53
CA GLU A 319 -9.67 -1.45 -12.97
C GLU A 319 -9.93 0.03 -13.30
N GLN A 320 -10.76 0.72 -12.51
CA GLN A 320 -10.97 2.17 -12.63
C GLN A 320 -9.67 2.95 -12.36
N ILE A 321 -8.96 2.63 -11.28
CA ILE A 321 -7.68 3.28 -10.92
C ILE A 321 -6.66 3.12 -12.05
N LEU A 322 -6.47 1.91 -12.58
CA LEU A 322 -5.53 1.67 -13.67
C LEU A 322 -5.92 2.45 -14.95
N THR A 323 -7.21 2.55 -15.23
CA THR A 323 -7.73 3.36 -16.34
C THR A 323 -7.46 4.85 -16.12
N SER A 324 -7.71 5.37 -14.92
CA SER A 324 -7.43 6.78 -14.59
C SER A 324 -5.94 7.11 -14.62
N VAL A 325 -5.07 6.16 -14.22
CA VAL A 325 -3.61 6.33 -14.35
C VAL A 325 -3.19 6.34 -15.82
N MET A 326 -3.75 5.46 -16.66
CA MET A 326 -3.48 5.44 -18.09
C MET A 326 -3.92 6.75 -18.78
N ASN A 327 -5.07 7.29 -18.40
CA ASN A 327 -5.62 8.53 -18.96
C ASN A 327 -4.89 9.80 -18.44
N GLY A 328 -3.98 9.67 -17.48
CA GLY A 328 -3.27 10.78 -16.86
C GLY A 328 -4.12 11.58 -15.85
N GLU A 329 -5.30 11.08 -15.48
CA GLU A 329 -6.15 11.66 -14.43
C GLU A 329 -5.56 11.44 -13.05
N LEU A 330 -4.89 10.28 -12.86
CA LEU A 330 -4.10 9.93 -11.69
C LEU A 330 -2.67 9.59 -12.13
N ARG A 331 -1.70 9.82 -11.27
CA ARG A 331 -0.28 9.56 -11.55
C ARG A 331 0.29 8.59 -10.52
N ALA A 332 0.76 7.43 -10.97
CA ALA A 332 1.58 6.55 -10.14
C ALA A 332 2.94 7.24 -9.88
N VAL A 333 3.07 7.89 -8.73
CA VAL A 333 4.29 8.64 -8.37
C VAL A 333 5.40 7.66 -8.01
N VAL A 334 6.34 7.43 -8.92
CA VAL A 334 7.52 6.59 -8.70
C VAL A 334 8.74 7.48 -8.50
N ASP A 335 9.37 7.38 -7.33
CA ASP A 335 10.59 8.13 -7.01
C ASP A 335 11.84 7.48 -7.57
N ARG A 336 11.94 6.15 -7.45
CA ARG A 336 13.11 5.39 -7.88
C ARG A 336 12.81 3.92 -8.14
N THR A 337 13.54 3.34 -9.11
CA THR A 337 13.61 1.89 -9.31
C THR A 337 14.94 1.33 -8.79
N PHE A 338 14.92 0.05 -8.41
CA PHE A 338 16.09 -0.75 -8.04
C PHE A 338 15.99 -2.11 -8.73
N PRO A 339 17.10 -2.80 -9.00
CA PRO A 339 17.04 -4.12 -9.62
C PRO A 339 16.27 -5.14 -8.76
N LEU A 340 15.49 -6.03 -9.38
CA LEU A 340 14.82 -7.15 -8.71
C LEU A 340 15.85 -8.25 -8.37
N THR A 341 16.75 -7.91 -7.48
CA THR A 341 17.83 -8.75 -6.94
C THR A 341 17.92 -8.58 -5.43
N ARG A 342 18.70 -9.44 -4.78
CA ARG A 342 19.00 -9.28 -3.35
C ARG A 342 19.56 -7.88 -3.04
N ALA A 343 20.55 -7.43 -3.81
CA ALA A 343 21.20 -6.13 -3.58
C ALA A 343 20.21 -4.98 -3.73
N GLY A 344 19.42 -4.97 -4.81
CA GLY A 344 18.41 -3.94 -5.04
C GLY A 344 17.32 -3.93 -3.97
N ALA A 345 16.85 -5.11 -3.51
CA ALA A 345 15.87 -5.18 -2.41
C ALA A 345 16.44 -4.64 -1.09
N VAL A 346 17.72 -4.91 -0.78
CA VAL A 346 18.39 -4.33 0.41
C VAL A 346 18.43 -2.81 0.31
N GLU A 347 18.94 -2.26 -0.80
CA GLU A 347 19.04 -0.80 -1.01
C GLU A 347 17.67 -0.12 -1.00
N ALA A 348 16.68 -0.70 -1.67
CA ALA A 348 15.32 -0.16 -1.74
C ALA A 348 14.65 -0.12 -0.36
N HIS A 349 14.78 -1.19 0.44
CA HIS A 349 14.26 -1.22 1.80
C HIS A 349 14.95 -0.22 2.72
N GLN A 350 16.28 -0.03 2.60
CA GLN A 350 17.01 1.00 3.33
C GLN A 350 16.52 2.40 2.93
N TYR A 351 16.36 2.65 1.62
CA TYR A 351 15.89 3.92 1.08
C TYR A 351 14.53 4.34 1.65
N ILE A 352 13.59 3.39 1.78
CA ILE A 352 12.27 3.63 2.38
C ILE A 352 12.38 3.81 3.90
N HIS A 353 13.21 3.02 4.59
CA HIS A 353 13.45 3.18 6.02
C HIS A 353 13.97 4.56 6.39
N GLU A 354 14.85 5.10 5.57
CA GLU A 354 15.40 6.45 5.72
C GLU A 354 14.38 7.54 5.35
N ARG A 355 13.16 7.15 4.95
CA ARG A 355 12.08 8.06 4.54
C ARG A 355 12.49 9.00 3.40
N ARG A 356 13.37 8.55 2.52
CA ARG A 356 13.90 9.33 1.38
C ARG A 356 12.91 9.38 0.22
N ASN A 357 12.13 8.31 0.04
CA ASN A 357 11.20 8.15 -1.09
C ASN A 357 10.10 9.22 -1.12
N LEU A 358 9.85 9.75 -2.31
CA LEU A 358 8.67 10.53 -2.66
C LEU A 358 7.76 9.64 -3.50
N GLY A 359 6.59 9.24 -2.95
CA GLY A 359 5.76 8.24 -3.60
C GLY A 359 6.32 6.82 -3.46
N LYS A 360 6.25 6.05 -4.53
CA LYS A 360 6.60 4.63 -4.60
C LYS A 360 8.08 4.38 -4.92
N VAL A 361 8.54 3.23 -4.50
CA VAL A 361 9.79 2.58 -4.91
C VAL A 361 9.44 1.25 -5.55
N VAL A 362 10.11 0.89 -6.63
CA VAL A 362 9.80 -0.30 -7.43
C VAL A 362 11.07 -1.12 -7.65
N LEU A 363 10.95 -2.43 -7.57
CA LEU A 363 11.98 -3.37 -8.04
C LEU A 363 11.71 -3.69 -9.51
N GLU A 364 12.70 -3.56 -10.37
CA GLU A 364 12.63 -3.78 -11.81
C GLU A 364 13.48 -5.00 -12.19
N ALA A 365 12.95 -5.91 -13.03
CA ALA A 365 13.54 -7.21 -13.34
C ALA A 365 14.58 -7.14 -14.49
#